data_efa1d2bbe47a6f3f302efaa3f48ff2db
#
_entry.id   efa1d2bbe47a6f3f302efaa3f48ff2db
#
_cell.length_a   1.000
_cell.length_b   1.000
_cell.length_c   1.000
_cell.angle_alpha   90.00
_cell.angle_beta   90.00
_cell.angle_gamma   90.00
#
_symmetry.space_group_name_H-M   'P 1'
#
loop_
_entity.id
_entity.type
_entity.pdbx_description
1 polymer ?
#
loop_
_entity_poly.entity_id
_entity_poly.type
_entity_poly.pdbx_seq_one_letter_code
_entity_poly.pdbx_strand_id
1 'polypeptide(L)'
;MTAPPAGAIARGDADDGGPAMIRDDAASIWSAAIAAVDPAWLVTTRLAVAAGGIACDGRPLDPPARLRHAATVAVIGAGKAAGGLAAGVRDLLTRPERGAARLVGLVSVPAGCGRALAGIEVRETRAAGANLPTPAVVDATRDMLRVVAGLGPDDLAIAVIAGGGSALLAAPPEGVPLEEKIAVTRFLSEAGAGIDELNAVRRAASLVKAGGLARACRAGRLLVLVLSDVIGDPLETIASGPCMPGAADPRRALDVLDRFGAVAAGVAPRLVRSIAARAAAEGDAPQPQPHADDGTWTTPSGCRVSHLLLGTNATAVAAAARAATALGYRVEPADPLLAAAGSAEEVGRRLADAAAAASRRAAADGVPRAIVAGGEATVRVPADHGRGGRNQQTVLAAVAAAVARGGWPEHTVVASIGTDGEDGPTDAAGGVADAAVADAVARDPARLRAALDRCDAHPLLDAAGGLVRTGPTGTNVADVRIVLAAP
;
A
#
# COMPACT_ATOMS: atom_id res chain seq x y z
N MET A 1 -22.80 -9.35 5.26
CA MET A 1 -21.74 -8.68 6.04
C MET A 1 -21.88 -7.18 5.79
N THR A 2 -22.37 -6.45 6.76
CA THR A 2 -22.61 -5.01 6.68
C THR A 2 -21.26 -4.30 6.86
N ALA A 3 -20.94 -3.35 5.95
CA ALA A 3 -19.84 -2.41 6.13
C ALA A 3 -19.92 -1.74 7.50
N PRO A 4 -18.76 -1.23 8.06
CA PRO A 4 -18.82 -0.41 9.26
C PRO A 4 -19.80 0.74 9.00
N PRO A 5 -20.55 1.21 10.02
CA PRO A 5 -21.50 2.28 9.82
C PRO A 5 -20.74 3.55 9.40
N ALA A 6 -20.66 3.80 8.11
CA ALA A 6 -20.60 5.15 7.61
C ALA A 6 -21.85 5.82 8.18
N GLY A 7 -21.69 6.87 8.98
CA GLY A 7 -22.83 7.56 9.57
C GLY A 7 -23.85 7.78 8.48
N ALA A 8 -25.02 7.15 8.62
CA ALA A 8 -26.09 7.21 7.66
C ALA A 8 -26.55 8.67 7.58
N ILE A 9 -26.10 9.36 6.54
CA ILE A 9 -26.76 10.61 6.11
C ILE A 9 -27.97 10.16 5.32
N ALA A 10 -29.13 10.06 6.02
CA ALA A 10 -30.41 9.91 5.37
C ALA A 10 -30.63 11.17 4.51
N ARG A 11 -30.86 10.99 3.21
CA ARG A 11 -31.33 12.07 2.34
C ARG A 11 -32.67 12.56 2.89
N GLY A 12 -32.70 13.83 3.32
CA GLY A 12 -33.96 14.57 3.40
C GLY A 12 -34.49 14.80 2.00
N ASP A 13 -35.83 14.85 1.87
CA ASP A 13 -36.55 14.98 0.61
C ASP A 13 -35.93 16.04 -0.31
N ALA A 14 -35.72 15.65 -1.58
CA ALA A 14 -35.52 16.39 -2.80
C ALA A 14 -35.13 17.89 -2.64
N ASP A 15 -33.83 18.14 -2.58
CA ASP A 15 -33.26 19.41 -3.00
C ASP A 15 -32.45 19.17 -4.29
N ASP A 16 -32.64 20.08 -5.28
CA ASP A 16 -32.11 19.92 -6.63
C ASP A 16 -30.59 19.71 -6.61
N GLY A 17 -30.11 18.68 -7.30
CA GLY A 17 -28.71 18.19 -7.33
C GLY A 17 -27.65 19.22 -7.72
N GLY A 18 -27.43 20.20 -6.84
CA GLY A 18 -26.45 21.25 -7.02
C GLY A 18 -24.99 20.74 -6.91
N PRO A 19 -24.01 21.51 -7.44
CA PRO A 19 -22.59 21.13 -7.46
C PRO A 19 -22.02 20.75 -6.09
N ALA A 20 -22.50 21.35 -5.00
CA ALA A 20 -22.09 21.04 -3.64
C ALA A 20 -22.46 19.60 -3.24
N MET A 21 -23.64 19.13 -3.61
CA MET A 21 -24.12 17.79 -3.29
C MET A 21 -23.28 16.70 -3.97
N ILE A 22 -22.89 16.87 -5.25
CA ILE A 22 -22.06 15.90 -5.97
C ILE A 22 -20.66 15.78 -5.33
N ARG A 23 -20.13 16.89 -4.81
CA ARG A 23 -18.85 16.89 -4.11
C ARG A 23 -18.93 16.18 -2.77
N ASP A 24 -20.02 16.33 -2.04
CA ASP A 24 -20.28 15.61 -0.79
C ASP A 24 -20.51 14.12 -1.04
N ASP A 25 -21.19 13.77 -2.14
CA ASP A 25 -21.31 12.38 -2.59
C ASP A 25 -19.92 11.77 -2.89
N ALA A 26 -19.05 12.50 -3.60
CA ALA A 26 -17.67 12.05 -3.82
C ALA A 26 -16.93 11.84 -2.50
N ALA A 27 -17.11 12.74 -1.51
CA ALA A 27 -16.52 12.61 -0.17
C ALA A 27 -17.03 11.37 0.55
N SER A 28 -18.30 11.08 0.46
CA SER A 28 -18.91 9.86 1.03
C SER A 28 -18.37 8.59 0.38
N ILE A 29 -18.19 8.60 -0.95
CA ILE A 29 -17.69 7.47 -1.72
C ILE A 29 -16.23 7.16 -1.36
N TRP A 30 -15.33 8.16 -1.31
CA TRP A 30 -13.95 7.85 -0.93
C TRP A 30 -13.80 7.48 0.54
N SER A 31 -14.62 8.04 1.42
CA SER A 31 -14.66 7.66 2.84
C SER A 31 -15.06 6.20 2.99
N ALA A 32 -16.04 5.73 2.23
CA ALA A 32 -16.44 4.32 2.20
C ALA A 32 -15.35 3.41 1.65
N ALA A 33 -14.59 3.86 0.63
CA ALA A 33 -13.43 3.15 0.10
C ALA A 33 -12.35 2.93 1.16
N ILE A 34 -11.98 4.01 1.88
CA ILE A 34 -10.96 3.97 2.94
C ILE A 34 -11.43 3.10 4.10
N ALA A 35 -12.68 3.24 4.55
CA ALA A 35 -13.25 2.46 5.65
C ALA A 35 -13.28 0.95 5.35
N ALA A 36 -13.53 0.56 4.10
CA ALA A 36 -13.56 -0.84 3.69
C ALA A 36 -12.21 -1.55 3.73
N VAL A 37 -11.12 -0.79 3.82
CA VAL A 37 -9.75 -1.29 3.93
C VAL A 37 -9.10 -0.91 5.26
N ASP A 38 -9.90 -0.55 6.27
CA ASP A 38 -9.39 -0.41 7.64
C ASP A 38 -8.78 -1.74 8.10
N PRO A 39 -7.49 -1.74 8.48
CA PRO A 39 -6.78 -2.99 8.73
C PRO A 39 -7.28 -3.74 9.97
N ALA A 40 -7.72 -3.04 11.02
CA ALA A 40 -8.24 -3.70 12.22
C ALA A 40 -9.62 -4.31 11.94
N TRP A 41 -10.47 -3.59 11.22
CA TRP A 41 -11.77 -4.08 10.79
C TRP A 41 -11.64 -5.30 9.87
N LEU A 42 -10.74 -5.28 8.88
CA LEU A 42 -10.50 -6.41 7.98
C LEU A 42 -10.10 -7.68 8.77
N VAL A 43 -9.20 -7.56 9.74
CA VAL A 43 -8.81 -8.70 10.58
C VAL A 43 -10.01 -9.22 11.37
N THR A 44 -10.73 -8.35 12.06
CA THR A 44 -11.82 -8.76 12.99
C THR A 44 -13.08 -9.25 12.29
N THR A 45 -13.28 -8.88 11.01
CA THR A 45 -14.42 -9.32 10.21
C THR A 45 -14.14 -10.55 9.37
N ARG A 46 -12.93 -10.68 8.83
CA ARG A 46 -12.56 -11.81 7.98
C ARG A 46 -11.98 -12.99 8.75
N LEU A 47 -11.35 -12.73 9.92
CA LEU A 47 -10.77 -13.78 10.73
C LEU A 47 -11.63 -14.06 11.96
N ALA A 48 -11.71 -15.33 12.32
CA ALA A 48 -12.38 -15.80 13.54
C ALA A 48 -11.55 -16.89 14.20
N VAL A 49 -11.64 -16.98 15.55
CA VAL A 49 -11.16 -18.14 16.28
C VAL A 49 -12.27 -19.19 16.27
N ALA A 50 -12.02 -20.34 15.67
CA ALA A 50 -12.98 -21.44 15.54
C ALA A 50 -12.30 -22.79 15.82
N ALA A 51 -12.95 -23.63 16.61
CA ALA A 51 -12.44 -24.98 16.95
C ALA A 51 -10.98 -25.00 17.46
N GLY A 52 -10.53 -23.90 18.10
CA GLY A 52 -9.15 -23.79 18.63
C GLY A 52 -8.10 -23.42 17.58
N GLY A 53 -8.50 -22.98 16.38
CA GLY A 53 -7.65 -22.48 15.31
C GLY A 53 -8.16 -21.15 14.76
N ILE A 54 -7.53 -20.64 13.71
CA ILE A 54 -7.96 -19.46 12.98
C ILE A 54 -8.71 -19.91 11.71
N ALA A 55 -9.85 -19.28 11.44
CA ALA A 55 -10.60 -19.39 10.20
C ALA A 55 -10.58 -18.04 9.47
N CYS A 56 -10.62 -18.06 8.15
CA CYS A 56 -10.75 -16.88 7.30
C CYS A 56 -12.02 -17.00 6.46
N ASP A 57 -12.89 -15.97 6.47
CA ASP A 57 -14.17 -15.95 5.75
C ASP A 57 -15.03 -17.21 6.01
N GLY A 58 -15.03 -17.67 7.27
CA GLY A 58 -15.76 -18.86 7.72
C GLY A 58 -15.11 -20.21 7.38
N ARG A 59 -13.97 -20.22 6.69
CA ARG A 59 -13.23 -21.45 6.33
C ARG A 59 -12.02 -21.62 7.24
N PRO A 60 -11.86 -22.79 7.91
CA PRO A 60 -10.65 -23.07 8.67
C PRO A 60 -9.42 -22.98 7.78
N LEU A 61 -8.33 -22.40 8.30
CA LEU A 61 -7.05 -22.41 7.60
C LEU A 61 -6.47 -23.83 7.66
N ASP A 62 -6.11 -24.40 6.52
CA ASP A 62 -5.50 -25.73 6.42
C ASP A 62 -3.96 -25.64 6.35
N PRO A 63 -3.22 -26.34 7.22
CA PRO A 63 -3.68 -26.96 8.45
C PRO A 63 -4.08 -25.90 9.50
N PRO A 64 -4.95 -26.24 10.46
CA PRO A 64 -5.46 -25.26 11.40
C PRO A 64 -4.30 -24.64 12.19
N ALA A 65 -4.29 -23.30 12.25
CA ALA A 65 -3.44 -22.56 13.19
C ALA A 65 -3.96 -22.83 14.60
N ARG A 66 -3.36 -23.79 15.29
CA ARG A 66 -3.84 -24.29 16.61
C ARG A 66 -3.48 -23.30 17.71
N LEU A 67 -4.38 -22.37 18.04
CA LEU A 67 -4.20 -21.43 19.14
C LEU A 67 -4.24 -22.09 20.52
N ARG A 68 -5.04 -23.17 20.70
CA ARG A 68 -5.19 -23.85 22.00
C ARG A 68 -3.92 -24.53 22.50
N HIS A 69 -3.01 -24.84 21.60
CA HIS A 69 -1.75 -25.53 21.92
C HIS A 69 -0.54 -24.61 21.82
N ALA A 70 -0.70 -23.39 21.28
CA ALA A 70 0.38 -22.43 21.21
C ALA A 70 0.70 -21.91 22.62
N ALA A 71 1.94 -22.12 23.06
CA ALA A 71 2.46 -21.50 24.27
C ALA A 71 2.63 -19.98 24.06
N THR A 72 3.09 -19.60 22.88
CA THR A 72 3.30 -18.20 22.48
C THR A 72 2.69 -17.93 21.10
N VAL A 73 2.01 -16.79 20.98
CA VAL A 73 1.64 -16.18 19.71
C VAL A 73 2.49 -14.93 19.53
N ALA A 74 3.35 -14.93 18.51
CA ALA A 74 4.20 -13.78 18.19
C ALA A 74 3.63 -12.99 17.00
N VAL A 75 3.44 -11.68 17.16
CA VAL A 75 3.01 -10.77 16.09
C VAL A 75 4.18 -9.89 15.67
N ILE A 76 4.61 -10.00 14.41
CA ILE A 76 5.72 -9.23 13.87
C ILE A 76 5.33 -8.61 12.53
N GLY A 77 6.01 -7.58 12.07
CA GLY A 77 5.75 -7.05 10.75
C GLY A 77 6.07 -5.58 10.56
N ALA A 78 5.72 -5.07 9.38
CA ALA A 78 6.02 -3.70 9.02
C ALA A 78 5.09 -3.16 7.92
N GLY A 79 4.92 -1.85 7.91
CA GLY A 79 4.15 -1.12 6.91
C GLY A 79 3.28 -0.02 7.53
N LYS A 80 2.72 0.86 6.71
CA LYS A 80 1.83 1.95 7.16
C LYS A 80 0.61 1.40 7.91
N ALA A 81 0.03 0.31 7.43
CA ALA A 81 -1.14 -0.35 8.02
C ALA A 81 -0.80 -1.44 9.06
N ALA A 82 0.49 -1.75 9.29
CA ALA A 82 0.88 -2.87 10.15
C ALA A 82 0.42 -2.71 11.60
N GLY A 83 0.41 -1.47 12.13
CA GLY A 83 -0.12 -1.17 13.46
C GLY A 83 -1.62 -1.47 13.60
N GLY A 84 -2.40 -1.19 12.55
CA GLY A 84 -3.83 -1.50 12.49
C GLY A 84 -4.09 -3.01 12.37
N LEU A 85 -3.35 -3.70 11.50
CA LEU A 85 -3.41 -5.17 11.41
C LEU A 85 -3.07 -5.83 12.75
N ALA A 86 -2.01 -5.37 13.43
CA ALA A 86 -1.62 -5.88 14.74
C ALA A 86 -2.71 -5.62 15.81
N ALA A 87 -3.39 -4.47 15.76
CA ALA A 87 -4.52 -4.18 16.63
C ALA A 87 -5.68 -5.17 16.41
N GLY A 88 -6.05 -5.40 15.16
CA GLY A 88 -7.08 -6.38 14.83
C GLY A 88 -6.71 -7.81 15.26
N VAL A 89 -5.44 -8.21 15.11
CA VAL A 89 -4.94 -9.50 15.59
C VAL A 89 -5.03 -9.57 17.12
N ARG A 90 -4.60 -8.52 17.85
CA ARG A 90 -4.76 -8.46 19.30
C ARG A 90 -6.21 -8.63 19.70
N ASP A 91 -7.14 -7.91 19.07
CA ASP A 91 -8.56 -7.95 19.38
C ASP A 91 -9.17 -9.34 19.10
N LEU A 92 -8.77 -9.95 17.98
CA LEU A 92 -9.11 -11.34 17.66
C LEU A 92 -8.62 -12.31 18.76
N LEU A 93 -7.39 -12.11 19.23
CA LEU A 93 -6.74 -12.98 20.20
C LEU A 93 -7.08 -12.67 21.68
N THR A 94 -7.75 -11.61 22.00
CA THR A 94 -8.24 -11.31 23.37
C THR A 94 -9.60 -11.93 23.65
N ARG A 95 -10.26 -12.55 22.67
CA ARG A 95 -11.55 -13.24 22.86
C ARG A 95 -11.37 -14.48 23.75
N PRO A 96 -12.37 -14.83 24.61
CA PRO A 96 -12.25 -15.92 25.58
C PRO A 96 -11.92 -17.28 24.97
N GLU A 97 -12.29 -17.51 23.72
CA GLU A 97 -12.13 -18.80 23.03
C GLU A 97 -10.69 -19.15 22.66
N ARG A 98 -9.75 -18.21 22.77
CA ARG A 98 -8.35 -18.41 22.33
C ARG A 98 -7.49 -19.28 23.24
N GLY A 99 -7.86 -19.46 24.53
CA GLY A 99 -6.99 -20.10 25.52
C GLY A 99 -5.97 -19.12 26.15
N ALA A 100 -4.95 -19.66 26.85
CA ALA A 100 -3.99 -18.90 27.68
C ALA A 100 -2.65 -18.59 26.98
N ALA A 101 -2.59 -18.60 25.65
CA ALA A 101 -1.34 -18.33 24.92
C ALA A 101 -0.77 -16.94 25.24
N ARG A 102 0.54 -16.86 25.45
CA ARG A 102 1.25 -15.59 25.66
C ARG A 102 1.32 -14.81 24.36
N LEU A 103 0.83 -13.58 24.35
CA LEU A 103 0.95 -12.66 23.20
C LEU A 103 2.22 -11.83 23.36
N VAL A 104 3.08 -11.84 22.35
CA VAL A 104 4.30 -11.01 22.25
C VAL A 104 4.42 -10.47 20.84
N GLY A 105 5.15 -9.40 20.64
CA GLY A 105 5.41 -8.95 19.27
C GLY A 105 6.01 -7.57 19.16
N LEU A 106 6.38 -7.25 17.91
CA LEU A 106 6.91 -5.97 17.49
C LEU A 106 6.53 -5.69 16.05
N VAL A 107 5.97 -4.52 15.78
CA VAL A 107 5.74 -4.03 14.43
C VAL A 107 6.40 -2.67 14.21
N SER A 108 6.95 -2.46 13.02
CA SER A 108 7.63 -1.25 12.59
C SER A 108 6.72 -0.41 11.71
N VAL A 109 6.48 0.84 12.11
CA VAL A 109 5.57 1.76 11.42
C VAL A 109 6.24 3.12 11.20
N PRO A 110 5.72 3.98 10.28
CA PRO A 110 6.15 5.37 10.18
C PRO A 110 5.73 6.19 11.40
N ALA A 111 6.36 7.35 11.60
CA ALA A 111 5.94 8.33 12.59
C ALA A 111 4.49 8.75 12.37
N GLY A 112 3.74 8.90 13.46
CA GLY A 112 2.30 9.18 13.44
C GLY A 112 1.39 7.95 13.28
N CYS A 113 1.96 6.75 13.05
CA CYS A 113 1.20 5.49 12.97
C CYS A 113 1.35 4.62 14.21
N GLY A 114 2.05 5.11 15.24
CA GLY A 114 2.22 4.44 16.53
C GLY A 114 0.92 4.29 17.31
N ARG A 115 0.79 3.21 18.06
CA ARG A 115 -0.33 2.96 18.97
C ARG A 115 0.07 2.06 20.12
N ALA A 116 -0.58 2.21 21.27
CA ALA A 116 -0.37 1.32 22.42
C ALA A 116 -1.17 0.02 22.24
N LEU A 117 -0.48 -1.12 22.21
CA LEU A 117 -1.10 -2.44 22.14
C LEU A 117 -0.53 -3.34 23.24
N ALA A 118 -1.40 -3.95 24.04
CA ALA A 118 -0.95 -4.88 25.09
C ALA A 118 -0.30 -6.13 24.44
N GLY A 119 0.93 -6.43 24.83
CA GLY A 119 1.70 -7.57 24.33
C GLY A 119 2.38 -7.38 22.98
N ILE A 120 2.13 -6.26 22.26
CA ILE A 120 2.74 -5.97 20.98
C ILE A 120 3.31 -4.55 21.00
N GLU A 121 4.61 -4.42 20.83
CA GLU A 121 5.24 -3.11 20.66
C GLU A 121 5.00 -2.58 19.24
N VAL A 122 4.47 -1.35 19.12
CA VAL A 122 4.34 -0.65 17.84
C VAL A 122 5.39 0.46 17.84
N ARG A 123 6.47 0.25 17.10
CA ARG A 123 7.64 1.15 17.09
C ARG A 123 7.62 2.04 15.87
N GLU A 124 7.61 3.35 16.10
CA GLU A 124 7.84 4.34 15.04
C GLU A 124 9.33 4.40 14.71
N THR A 125 9.70 4.04 13.49
CA THR A 125 11.10 3.79 13.12
C THR A 125 11.63 4.73 12.05
N ARG A 126 10.76 5.47 11.37
CA ARG A 126 11.16 6.47 10.37
C ARG A 126 10.15 7.61 10.26
N ALA A 127 10.58 8.76 9.76
CA ALA A 127 9.67 9.87 9.46
C ALA A 127 8.62 9.48 8.42
N ALA A 128 7.44 10.09 8.51
CA ALA A 128 6.41 10.00 7.48
C ALA A 128 6.97 10.51 6.13
N GLY A 129 6.51 9.95 5.02
CA GLY A 129 6.97 10.32 3.67
C GLY A 129 8.39 9.88 3.29
N ALA A 130 9.24 9.47 4.25
CA ALA A 130 10.58 8.98 3.93
C ALA A 130 10.54 7.57 3.31
N ASN A 131 11.37 7.32 2.29
CA ASN A 131 11.42 6.02 1.59
C ASN A 131 12.71 5.23 1.83
N LEU A 132 13.58 5.73 2.71
CA LEU A 132 14.83 5.06 3.06
C LEU A 132 14.76 4.47 4.47
N PRO A 133 15.37 3.30 4.71
CA PRO A 133 15.46 2.73 6.05
C PRO A 133 16.39 3.57 6.95
N THR A 134 16.12 3.55 8.23
CA THR A 134 16.91 4.22 9.29
C THR A 134 17.61 3.19 10.18
N PRO A 135 18.56 3.58 11.02
CA PRO A 135 19.10 2.68 12.05
C PRO A 135 18.01 2.08 12.95
N ALA A 136 16.99 2.86 13.34
CA ALA A 136 15.88 2.37 14.16
C ALA A 136 15.06 1.28 13.44
N VAL A 137 14.92 1.35 12.10
CA VAL A 137 14.31 0.25 11.31
C VAL A 137 15.17 -1.01 11.39
N VAL A 138 16.49 -0.89 11.29
CA VAL A 138 17.40 -2.05 11.37
C VAL A 138 17.31 -2.71 12.73
N ASP A 139 17.31 -1.91 13.82
CA ASP A 139 17.20 -2.42 15.18
C ASP A 139 15.84 -3.12 15.41
N ALA A 140 14.73 -2.49 15.02
CA ALA A 140 13.42 -3.10 15.08
C ALA A 140 13.35 -4.42 14.28
N THR A 141 13.93 -4.46 13.09
CA THR A 141 13.94 -5.67 12.26
C THR A 141 14.79 -6.79 12.89
N ARG A 142 15.93 -6.46 13.49
CA ARG A 142 16.74 -7.43 14.22
C ARG A 142 16.02 -7.97 15.47
N ASP A 143 15.27 -7.11 16.17
CA ASP A 143 14.43 -7.53 17.30
C ASP A 143 13.35 -8.52 16.82
N MET A 144 12.66 -8.24 15.71
CA MET A 144 11.70 -9.17 15.11
C MET A 144 12.34 -10.52 14.77
N LEU A 145 13.53 -10.50 14.16
CA LEU A 145 14.27 -11.74 13.86
C LEU A 145 14.60 -12.54 15.13
N ARG A 146 14.98 -11.87 16.22
CA ARG A 146 15.22 -12.52 17.52
C ARG A 146 13.94 -13.13 18.09
N VAL A 147 12.82 -12.42 18.00
CA VAL A 147 11.52 -12.93 18.44
C VAL A 147 11.16 -14.21 17.69
N VAL A 148 11.19 -14.20 16.36
CA VAL A 148 10.77 -15.39 15.57
C VAL A 148 11.77 -16.54 15.64
N ALA A 149 13.05 -16.27 15.85
CA ALA A 149 14.08 -17.30 16.07
C ALA A 149 14.00 -17.95 17.45
N GLY A 150 13.40 -17.28 18.44
CA GLY A 150 13.19 -17.79 19.78
C GLY A 150 11.93 -18.65 19.97
N LEU A 151 11.11 -18.79 18.92
CA LEU A 151 9.90 -19.60 18.96
C LEU A 151 10.21 -21.10 18.80
N GLY A 152 9.25 -21.93 19.20
CA GLY A 152 9.30 -23.38 19.07
C GLY A 152 8.20 -23.94 18.14
N PRO A 153 8.24 -25.26 17.88
CA PRO A 153 7.32 -25.91 16.94
C PRO A 153 5.84 -25.84 17.36
N ASP A 154 5.57 -25.62 18.65
CA ASP A 154 4.22 -25.46 19.18
C ASP A 154 3.74 -24.00 19.20
N ASP A 155 4.60 -23.05 18.84
CA ASP A 155 4.25 -21.62 18.78
C ASP A 155 3.66 -21.24 17.43
N LEU A 156 2.92 -20.12 17.43
CA LEU A 156 2.36 -19.48 16.24
C LEU A 156 3.02 -18.12 16.02
N ALA A 157 3.52 -17.87 14.84
CA ALA A 157 3.89 -16.53 14.39
C ALA A 157 2.83 -15.96 13.45
N ILE A 158 2.52 -14.67 13.60
CA ILE A 158 1.65 -13.91 12.69
C ILE A 158 2.46 -12.74 12.16
N ALA A 159 2.72 -12.73 10.86
CA ALA A 159 3.38 -11.59 10.21
C ALA A 159 2.32 -10.67 9.62
N VAL A 160 2.37 -9.37 9.97
CA VAL A 160 1.49 -8.33 9.42
C VAL A 160 2.31 -7.47 8.45
N ILE A 161 1.99 -7.57 7.16
CA ILE A 161 2.74 -6.95 6.06
C ILE A 161 1.83 -5.99 5.30
N ALA A 162 2.26 -4.75 5.17
CA ALA A 162 1.50 -3.73 4.46
C ALA A 162 2.42 -2.81 3.63
N GLY A 163 1.80 -1.94 2.86
CA GLY A 163 2.45 -0.94 2.03
C GLY A 163 3.50 -0.10 2.76
N GLY A 164 4.57 0.23 2.03
CA GLY A 164 5.76 0.89 2.59
C GLY A 164 6.67 -0.03 3.43
N GLY A 165 6.29 -1.31 3.62
CA GLY A 165 7.02 -2.28 4.43
C GLY A 165 8.46 -2.53 3.98
N SER A 166 8.78 -2.34 2.70
CA SER A 166 10.15 -2.55 2.19
C SER A 166 11.21 -1.63 2.83
N ALA A 167 10.82 -0.40 3.19
CA ALA A 167 11.69 0.55 3.89
C ALA A 167 11.60 0.44 5.42
N LEU A 168 10.54 -0.17 5.94
CA LEU A 168 10.28 -0.39 7.37
C LEU A 168 10.73 -1.78 7.87
N LEU A 169 11.22 -2.64 6.95
CA LEU A 169 11.72 -3.98 7.25
C LEU A 169 13.08 -4.15 6.55
N ALA A 170 14.15 -3.80 7.24
CA ALA A 170 15.50 -3.79 6.71
C ALA A 170 16.50 -4.36 7.71
N ALA A 171 17.21 -5.43 7.31
CA ALA A 171 18.31 -6.01 8.05
C ALA A 171 19.47 -6.29 7.09
N PRO A 172 20.46 -5.40 6.97
CA PRO A 172 21.69 -5.71 6.25
C PRO A 172 22.38 -6.95 6.86
N PRO A 173 23.15 -7.72 6.07
CA PRO A 173 23.97 -8.80 6.59
C PRO A 173 24.88 -8.32 7.74
N GLU A 174 25.30 -9.26 8.57
CA GLU A 174 26.19 -8.94 9.70
C GLU A 174 27.49 -8.27 9.20
N GLY A 175 27.94 -7.25 9.91
CA GLY A 175 29.12 -6.47 9.54
C GLY A 175 28.96 -5.51 8.35
N VAL A 176 27.77 -5.46 7.73
CA VAL A 176 27.46 -4.52 6.64
C VAL A 176 26.70 -3.30 7.20
N PRO A 177 27.27 -2.08 7.08
CA PRO A 177 26.59 -0.85 7.49
C PRO A 177 25.35 -0.57 6.64
N LEU A 178 24.34 0.07 7.25
CA LEU A 178 23.14 0.50 6.55
C LEU A 178 23.45 1.48 5.41
N GLU A 179 24.44 2.34 5.62
CA GLU A 179 24.91 3.33 4.66
C GLU A 179 25.38 2.69 3.36
N GLU A 180 26.05 1.53 3.41
CA GLU A 180 26.47 0.81 2.21
C GLU A 180 25.25 0.27 1.42
N LYS A 181 24.23 -0.22 2.12
CA LYS A 181 22.99 -0.65 1.47
C LYS A 181 22.25 0.51 0.80
N ILE A 182 22.24 1.69 1.43
CA ILE A 182 21.64 2.91 0.87
C ILE A 182 22.46 3.40 -0.33
N ALA A 183 23.78 3.46 -0.18
CA ALA A 183 24.71 3.94 -1.20
C ALA A 183 24.60 3.11 -2.49
N VAL A 184 24.60 1.77 -2.39
CA VAL A 184 24.49 0.90 -3.58
C VAL A 184 23.13 1.03 -4.26
N THR A 185 22.05 1.17 -3.50
CA THR A 185 20.71 1.36 -4.07
C THR A 185 20.63 2.67 -4.85
N ARG A 186 21.17 3.75 -4.27
CA ARG A 186 21.24 5.07 -4.93
C ARG A 186 22.08 5.02 -6.19
N PHE A 187 23.30 4.49 -6.09
CA PHE A 187 24.21 4.35 -7.21
C PHE A 187 23.58 3.64 -8.41
N LEU A 188 22.95 2.49 -8.17
CA LEU A 188 22.28 1.72 -9.22
C LEU A 188 21.09 2.48 -9.83
N SER A 189 20.32 3.18 -8.99
CA SER A 189 19.20 3.99 -9.47
C SER A 189 19.67 5.15 -10.35
N GLU A 190 20.72 5.85 -9.97
CA GLU A 190 21.35 6.94 -10.75
C GLU A 190 21.99 6.43 -12.03
N ALA A 191 22.54 5.20 -12.02
CA ALA A 191 23.10 4.54 -13.20
C ALA A 191 22.03 3.97 -14.15
N GLY A 192 20.71 4.11 -13.82
CA GLY A 192 19.61 3.67 -14.69
C GLY A 192 19.29 2.18 -14.60
N ALA A 193 19.65 1.50 -13.52
CA ALA A 193 19.27 0.11 -13.30
C ALA A 193 17.73 -0.05 -13.25
N GLY A 194 17.22 -1.06 -13.93
CA GLY A 194 15.80 -1.41 -13.92
C GLY A 194 15.34 -1.90 -12.57
N ILE A 195 14.02 -1.88 -12.34
CA ILE A 195 13.44 -2.26 -11.04
C ILE A 195 13.79 -3.70 -10.64
N ASP A 196 13.85 -4.63 -11.59
CA ASP A 196 14.21 -6.03 -11.34
C ASP A 196 15.66 -6.19 -10.90
N GLU A 197 16.56 -5.37 -11.46
CA GLU A 197 17.98 -5.32 -11.12
C GLU A 197 18.20 -4.73 -9.74
N LEU A 198 17.54 -3.59 -9.47
CA LEU A 198 17.51 -2.99 -8.15
C LEU A 198 17.00 -3.98 -7.10
N ASN A 199 15.93 -4.70 -7.40
CA ASN A 199 15.35 -5.66 -6.48
C ASN A 199 16.25 -6.89 -6.29
N ALA A 200 16.97 -7.37 -7.29
CA ALA A 200 17.95 -8.45 -7.14
C ALA A 200 19.01 -8.08 -6.10
N VAL A 201 19.60 -6.89 -6.22
CA VAL A 201 20.61 -6.39 -5.26
C VAL A 201 19.99 -6.11 -3.90
N ARG A 202 18.81 -5.47 -3.83
CA ARG A 202 18.11 -5.17 -2.56
C ARG A 202 17.75 -6.43 -1.78
N ARG A 203 17.39 -7.54 -2.45
CA ARG A 203 17.10 -8.84 -1.85
C ARG A 203 18.39 -9.47 -1.32
N ALA A 204 19.46 -9.49 -2.10
CA ALA A 204 20.76 -10.01 -1.70
C ALA A 204 21.39 -9.20 -0.54
N ALA A 205 21.10 -7.90 -0.47
CA ALA A 205 21.55 -6.99 0.60
C ALA A 205 20.68 -7.06 1.88
N SER A 206 19.94 -8.16 2.12
CA SER A 206 18.98 -8.22 3.23
C SER A 206 18.84 -9.63 3.81
N LEU A 207 18.75 -9.72 5.14
CA LEU A 207 18.48 -10.96 5.87
C LEU A 207 16.99 -11.31 5.91
N VAL A 208 16.08 -10.35 5.62
CA VAL A 208 14.64 -10.53 5.78
C VAL A 208 13.87 -10.62 4.48
N LYS A 209 14.40 -10.07 3.37
CA LYS A 209 13.75 -10.09 2.07
C LYS A 209 13.82 -11.47 1.41
N ALA A 210 12.99 -11.69 0.38
CA ALA A 210 12.96 -12.96 -0.38
C ALA A 210 12.87 -14.19 0.55
N GLY A 211 11.86 -14.22 1.42
CA GLY A 211 11.63 -15.33 2.35
C GLY A 211 12.54 -15.35 3.58
N GLY A 212 13.44 -14.39 3.75
CA GLY A 212 14.41 -14.38 4.84
C GLY A 212 13.76 -14.37 6.23
N LEU A 213 12.69 -13.59 6.40
CA LEU A 213 11.95 -13.55 7.66
C LEU A 213 11.31 -14.90 7.99
N ALA A 214 10.68 -15.55 7.00
CA ALA A 214 10.09 -16.86 7.20
C ALA A 214 11.14 -17.94 7.50
N ARG A 215 12.31 -17.90 6.82
CA ARG A 215 13.41 -18.85 7.10
C ARG A 215 14.00 -18.68 8.50
N ALA A 216 13.96 -17.47 9.06
CA ALA A 216 14.38 -17.22 10.43
C ALA A 216 13.36 -17.72 11.48
N CYS A 217 12.10 -17.92 11.09
CA CYS A 217 11.03 -18.34 11.98
C CYS A 217 11.18 -19.80 12.39
N ARG A 218 11.11 -20.05 13.72
CA ARG A 218 11.17 -21.38 14.32
C ARG A 218 9.82 -21.86 14.85
N ALA A 219 8.77 -21.04 14.75
CA ALA A 219 7.42 -21.49 15.05
C ALA A 219 7.01 -22.64 14.12
N GLY A 220 6.13 -23.51 14.59
CA GLY A 220 5.56 -24.55 13.74
C GLY A 220 4.71 -23.96 12.60
N ARG A 221 4.22 -22.74 12.77
CA ARG A 221 3.41 -22.03 11.78
C ARG A 221 3.69 -20.53 11.73
N LEU A 222 3.73 -19.98 10.50
CA LEU A 222 3.76 -18.57 10.22
C LEU A 222 2.55 -18.20 9.34
N LEU A 223 1.61 -17.47 9.90
CA LEU A 223 0.48 -16.88 9.18
C LEU A 223 0.83 -15.46 8.75
N VAL A 224 0.80 -15.17 7.46
CA VAL A 224 1.13 -13.85 6.90
C VAL A 224 -0.15 -13.14 6.49
N LEU A 225 -0.48 -12.05 7.17
CA LEU A 225 -1.61 -11.17 6.86
C LEU A 225 -1.10 -10.01 6.01
N VAL A 226 -1.65 -9.87 4.81
CA VAL A 226 -1.18 -8.90 3.82
C VAL A 226 -2.28 -7.88 3.52
N LEU A 227 -1.92 -6.60 3.58
CA LEU A 227 -2.67 -5.50 2.98
C LEU A 227 -1.84 -4.94 1.82
N SER A 228 -2.34 -5.11 0.59
CA SER A 228 -1.55 -4.82 -0.61
C SER A 228 -1.77 -3.40 -1.11
N ASP A 229 -0.67 -2.70 -1.35
CA ASP A 229 -0.61 -1.41 -2.07
C ASP A 229 -0.08 -1.56 -3.50
N VAL A 230 0.23 -2.78 -3.93
CA VAL A 230 0.80 -3.06 -5.26
C VAL A 230 -0.31 -3.53 -6.20
N ILE A 231 -0.45 -2.91 -7.35
CA ILE A 231 -1.47 -3.27 -8.34
C ILE A 231 -1.19 -4.68 -8.87
N GLY A 232 -2.24 -5.53 -8.85
CA GLY A 232 -2.14 -6.94 -9.22
C GLY A 232 -1.70 -7.86 -8.08
N ASP A 233 -1.40 -7.31 -6.91
CA ASP A 233 -1.14 -8.02 -5.66
C ASP A 233 -0.04 -9.11 -5.70
N PRO A 234 1.09 -8.92 -6.41
CA PRO A 234 2.16 -9.90 -6.45
C PRO A 234 2.86 -9.98 -5.08
N LEU A 235 2.56 -11.02 -4.31
CA LEU A 235 3.03 -11.20 -2.92
C LEU A 235 4.55 -11.13 -2.78
N GLU A 236 5.29 -11.55 -3.81
CA GLU A 236 6.76 -11.48 -3.87
C GLU A 236 7.30 -10.04 -3.97
N THR A 237 6.48 -9.09 -4.40
CA THR A 237 6.84 -7.68 -4.52
C THR A 237 6.50 -6.90 -3.26
N ILE A 238 5.39 -7.24 -2.60
CA ILE A 238 4.93 -6.57 -1.38
C ILE A 238 5.99 -6.71 -0.29
N ALA A 239 6.49 -5.58 0.21
CA ALA A 239 7.62 -5.47 1.15
C ALA A 239 8.89 -6.25 0.70
N SER A 240 9.01 -6.59 -0.60
CA SER A 240 10.03 -7.47 -1.20
C SER A 240 9.97 -8.93 -0.72
N GLY A 241 8.78 -9.44 -0.47
CA GLY A 241 8.48 -10.84 -0.19
C GLY A 241 9.17 -11.44 1.04
N PRO A 242 9.06 -10.85 2.24
CA PRO A 242 9.82 -11.32 3.41
C PRO A 242 9.43 -12.73 3.86
N CYS A 243 8.22 -13.16 3.54
CA CYS A 243 7.69 -14.48 3.89
C CYS A 243 7.35 -15.35 2.68
N MET A 244 7.68 -14.91 1.45
CA MET A 244 7.45 -15.70 0.23
C MET A 244 8.48 -16.81 0.06
N PRO A 245 8.12 -17.95 -0.57
CA PRO A 245 9.11 -18.94 -0.96
C PRO A 245 10.14 -18.33 -1.93
N GLY A 246 11.32 -18.86 -1.93
CA GLY A 246 12.43 -18.35 -2.74
C GLY A 246 13.59 -17.86 -1.87
N ALA A 247 14.68 -17.52 -2.53
CA ALA A 247 15.83 -16.89 -1.89
C ALA A 247 16.30 -15.68 -2.72
N ALA A 248 17.13 -14.86 -2.12
CA ALA A 248 17.90 -13.91 -2.91
C ALA A 248 18.83 -14.70 -3.85
N ASP A 249 19.09 -14.16 -5.02
CA ASP A 249 20.10 -14.68 -5.93
C ASP A 249 21.39 -13.82 -5.81
N PRO A 250 22.38 -14.26 -5.01
CA PRO A 250 23.60 -13.49 -4.84
C PRO A 250 24.45 -13.41 -6.11
N ARG A 251 24.43 -14.42 -6.98
CA ARG A 251 25.18 -14.41 -8.24
C ARG A 251 24.62 -13.35 -9.18
N ARG A 252 23.31 -13.35 -9.40
CA ARG A 252 22.63 -12.29 -10.18
C ARG A 252 22.87 -10.90 -9.59
N ALA A 253 22.88 -10.75 -8.27
CA ALA A 253 23.16 -9.47 -7.64
C ALA A 253 24.60 -9.00 -7.92
N LEU A 254 25.60 -9.89 -7.91
CA LEU A 254 26.98 -9.57 -8.28
C LEU A 254 27.09 -9.17 -9.74
N ASP A 255 26.44 -9.90 -10.66
CA ASP A 255 26.43 -9.59 -12.09
C ASP A 255 25.83 -8.18 -12.35
N VAL A 256 24.78 -7.81 -11.63
CA VAL A 256 24.22 -6.46 -11.69
C VAL A 256 25.20 -5.41 -11.17
N LEU A 257 25.80 -5.65 -10.01
CA LEU A 257 26.77 -4.72 -9.41
C LEU A 257 28.01 -4.49 -10.29
N ASP A 258 28.49 -5.55 -10.95
CA ASP A 258 29.63 -5.46 -11.86
C ASP A 258 29.25 -4.74 -13.16
N ARG A 259 28.14 -5.11 -13.77
CA ARG A 259 27.66 -4.51 -15.03
C ARG A 259 27.43 -3.00 -14.93
N PHE A 260 26.93 -2.50 -13.80
CA PHE A 260 26.77 -1.08 -13.54
C PHE A 260 28.03 -0.40 -12.97
N GLY A 261 29.14 -1.13 -12.82
CA GLY A 261 30.41 -0.60 -12.38
C GLY A 261 30.49 -0.29 -10.86
N ALA A 262 29.53 -0.73 -10.04
CA ALA A 262 29.51 -0.47 -8.61
C ALA A 262 30.72 -1.11 -7.89
N VAL A 263 31.16 -2.29 -8.35
CA VAL A 263 32.35 -2.97 -7.82
C VAL A 263 33.62 -2.17 -8.14
N ALA A 264 33.80 -1.77 -9.40
CA ALA A 264 34.96 -0.99 -9.84
C ALA A 264 35.02 0.40 -9.18
N ALA A 265 33.86 1.01 -8.93
CA ALA A 265 33.75 2.29 -8.23
C ALA A 265 33.93 2.18 -6.72
N GLY A 266 34.13 0.97 -6.17
CA GLY A 266 34.30 0.75 -4.74
C GLY A 266 33.06 1.07 -3.90
N VAL A 267 31.88 1.04 -4.51
CA VAL A 267 30.63 1.30 -3.81
C VAL A 267 30.26 0.09 -2.93
N ALA A 268 29.99 0.33 -1.65
CA ALA A 268 29.54 -0.68 -0.69
C ALA A 268 30.44 -1.94 -0.59
N PRO A 269 31.76 -1.80 -0.29
CA PRO A 269 32.72 -2.92 -0.38
C PRO A 269 32.45 -4.06 0.61
N ARG A 270 31.89 -3.78 1.78
CA ARG A 270 31.53 -4.83 2.76
C ARG A 270 30.30 -5.59 2.30
N LEU A 271 29.30 -4.89 1.71
CA LEU A 271 28.12 -5.50 1.15
C LEU A 271 28.48 -6.42 -0.02
N VAL A 272 29.34 -5.95 -0.96
CA VAL A 272 29.80 -6.75 -2.10
C VAL A 272 30.51 -8.02 -1.61
N ARG A 273 31.41 -7.89 -0.64
CA ARG A 273 32.06 -9.09 -0.05
C ARG A 273 31.07 -10.05 0.61
N SER A 274 30.08 -9.53 1.33
CA SER A 274 29.05 -10.36 1.96
C SER A 274 28.21 -11.12 0.92
N ILE A 275 27.83 -10.45 -0.18
CA ILE A 275 27.08 -11.09 -1.28
C ILE A 275 27.98 -12.15 -1.95
N ALA A 276 29.25 -11.86 -2.21
CA ALA A 276 30.20 -12.80 -2.82
C ALA A 276 30.42 -14.05 -1.95
N ALA A 277 30.57 -13.88 -0.64
CA ALA A 277 30.69 -15.00 0.30
C ALA A 277 29.45 -15.90 0.28
N ARG A 278 28.26 -15.30 0.18
CA ARG A 278 26.99 -16.06 0.07
C ARG A 278 26.89 -16.77 -1.28
N ALA A 279 27.24 -16.12 -2.37
CA ALA A 279 27.26 -16.74 -3.71
C ALA A 279 28.21 -17.96 -3.78
N ALA A 280 29.32 -17.91 -3.05
CA ALA A 280 30.25 -19.03 -2.96
C ALA A 280 29.74 -20.17 -2.05
N ALA A 281 28.97 -19.85 -1.02
CA ALA A 281 28.43 -20.82 -0.07
C ALA A 281 27.12 -21.47 -0.57
N GLU A 282 26.34 -20.80 -1.40
CA GLU A 282 25.11 -21.33 -1.99
C GLU A 282 25.48 -22.23 -3.17
N GLY A 283 25.45 -23.57 -2.94
CA GLY A 283 25.43 -24.57 -4.01
C GLY A 283 24.10 -24.51 -4.80
N ASP A 284 23.93 -25.40 -5.79
CA ASP A 284 22.69 -25.54 -6.60
C ASP A 284 21.51 -26.14 -5.81
N ALA A 285 21.32 -25.74 -4.57
CA ALA A 285 20.23 -26.22 -3.74
C ALA A 285 18.88 -25.77 -4.35
N PRO A 286 17.92 -26.70 -4.53
CA PRO A 286 16.61 -26.34 -5.08
C PRO A 286 15.91 -25.30 -4.18
N GLN A 287 15.39 -24.26 -4.82
CA GLN A 287 14.60 -23.25 -4.13
C GLN A 287 13.30 -23.86 -3.62
N PRO A 288 12.85 -23.52 -2.39
CA PRO A 288 11.53 -23.91 -1.92
C PRO A 288 10.47 -23.42 -2.90
N GLN A 289 9.59 -24.30 -3.33
CA GLN A 289 8.46 -23.96 -4.19
C GLN A 289 7.18 -23.91 -3.34
N PRO A 290 6.22 -23.02 -3.67
CA PRO A 290 4.90 -23.07 -3.06
C PRO A 290 4.22 -24.39 -3.42
N HIS A 291 3.40 -24.92 -2.51
CA HIS A 291 2.50 -26.02 -2.86
C HIS A 291 1.48 -25.49 -3.88
N ALA A 292 1.22 -26.29 -4.93
CA ALA A 292 0.46 -25.81 -6.10
C ALA A 292 -0.98 -25.37 -5.81
N ASP A 293 -1.60 -25.90 -4.74
CA ASP A 293 -3.04 -25.80 -4.53
C ASP A 293 -3.45 -24.66 -3.56
N ASP A 294 -2.58 -24.21 -2.64
CA ASP A 294 -2.95 -23.26 -1.59
C ASP A 294 -1.92 -22.14 -1.32
N GLY A 295 -0.84 -22.07 -2.10
CA GLY A 295 0.22 -21.08 -1.92
C GLY A 295 1.01 -21.23 -0.61
N THR A 296 0.81 -22.33 0.14
CA THR A 296 1.58 -22.61 1.35
C THR A 296 2.95 -23.17 1.00
N TRP A 297 3.91 -23.01 1.89
CA TRP A 297 5.23 -23.62 1.76
C TRP A 297 5.82 -23.89 3.13
N THR A 298 6.85 -24.75 3.18
CA THR A 298 7.52 -25.09 4.43
C THR A 298 8.97 -24.64 4.36
N THR A 299 9.42 -23.93 5.39
CA THR A 299 10.81 -23.50 5.50
C THR A 299 11.72 -24.69 5.79
N PRO A 300 13.06 -24.58 5.57
CA PRO A 300 14.00 -25.64 5.94
C PRO A 300 13.98 -25.99 7.44
N SER A 301 13.52 -25.08 8.31
CA SER A 301 13.34 -25.32 9.74
C SER A 301 12.02 -26.02 10.11
N GLY A 302 11.18 -26.36 9.13
CA GLY A 302 9.89 -26.99 9.35
C GLY A 302 8.73 -26.03 9.63
N CYS A 303 8.96 -24.70 9.62
CA CYS A 303 7.89 -23.72 9.78
C CYS A 303 6.98 -23.71 8.54
N ARG A 304 5.70 -23.96 8.74
CA ARG A 304 4.70 -23.91 7.66
C ARG A 304 4.17 -22.48 7.48
N VAL A 305 4.31 -21.93 6.28
CA VAL A 305 3.98 -20.55 5.94
C VAL A 305 2.74 -20.49 5.07
N SER A 306 1.77 -19.64 5.42
CA SER A 306 0.61 -19.37 4.57
C SER A 306 0.31 -17.88 4.54
N HIS A 307 -0.24 -17.40 3.41
CA HIS A 307 -0.52 -16.00 3.16
C HIS A 307 -2.03 -15.77 3.05
N LEU A 308 -2.51 -14.69 3.67
CA LEU A 308 -3.87 -14.20 3.55
C LEU A 308 -3.85 -12.76 3.06
N LEU A 309 -4.36 -12.53 1.88
CA LEU A 309 -4.57 -11.20 1.33
C LEU A 309 -5.89 -10.67 1.89
N LEU A 310 -5.80 -9.78 2.89
CA LEU A 310 -6.96 -9.26 3.61
C LEU A 310 -7.64 -8.10 2.88
N GLY A 311 -6.87 -7.22 2.27
CA GLY A 311 -7.41 -6.08 1.54
C GLY A 311 -6.46 -5.64 0.42
N THR A 312 -7.06 -5.10 -0.65
CA THR A 312 -6.39 -4.70 -1.87
C THR A 312 -7.00 -3.41 -2.40
N ASN A 313 -6.39 -2.83 -3.42
CA ASN A 313 -6.99 -1.73 -4.16
C ASN A 313 -8.40 -2.09 -4.70
N ALA A 314 -8.58 -3.31 -5.22
CA ALA A 314 -9.89 -3.79 -5.68
C ALA A 314 -10.94 -3.81 -4.56
N THR A 315 -10.55 -4.07 -3.30
CA THR A 315 -11.46 -3.99 -2.13
C THR A 315 -11.99 -2.58 -1.94
N ALA A 316 -11.11 -1.56 -2.00
CA ALA A 316 -11.47 -0.15 -1.87
C ALA A 316 -12.36 0.30 -3.04
N VAL A 317 -11.98 -0.02 -4.28
CA VAL A 317 -12.75 0.31 -5.49
C VAL A 317 -14.15 -0.29 -5.46
N ALA A 318 -14.27 -1.57 -5.06
CA ALA A 318 -15.56 -2.22 -4.94
C ALA A 318 -16.47 -1.58 -3.87
N ALA A 319 -15.88 -1.10 -2.77
CA ALA A 319 -16.63 -0.39 -1.73
C ALA A 319 -17.07 0.99 -2.20
N ALA A 320 -16.21 1.73 -2.90
CA ALA A 320 -16.56 3.00 -3.53
C ALA A 320 -17.70 2.84 -4.55
N ALA A 321 -17.66 1.80 -5.40
CA ALA A 321 -18.71 1.52 -6.36
C ALA A 321 -20.04 1.20 -5.68
N ARG A 322 -20.04 0.41 -4.59
CA ARG A 322 -21.26 0.15 -3.80
C ARG A 322 -21.80 1.42 -3.16
N ALA A 323 -20.93 2.28 -2.62
CA ALA A 323 -21.34 3.56 -2.04
C ALA A 323 -21.98 4.47 -3.10
N ALA A 324 -21.38 4.58 -4.29
CA ALA A 324 -21.96 5.32 -5.41
C ALA A 324 -23.34 4.77 -5.82
N THR A 325 -23.49 3.45 -5.88
CA THR A 325 -24.79 2.82 -6.18
C THR A 325 -25.82 3.15 -5.10
N ALA A 326 -25.45 3.12 -3.83
CA ALA A 326 -26.35 3.46 -2.71
C ALA A 326 -26.79 4.93 -2.73
N LEU A 327 -25.97 5.83 -3.28
CA LEU A 327 -26.30 7.23 -3.51
C LEU A 327 -27.14 7.48 -4.78
N GLY A 328 -27.50 6.42 -5.53
CA GLY A 328 -28.34 6.51 -6.71
C GLY A 328 -27.58 6.69 -8.04
N TYR A 329 -26.27 6.60 -8.03
CA TYR A 329 -25.47 6.64 -9.26
C TYR A 329 -25.49 5.30 -9.99
N ARG A 330 -25.61 5.35 -11.31
CA ARG A 330 -25.30 4.19 -12.15
C ARG A 330 -23.79 4.07 -12.31
N VAL A 331 -23.21 3.04 -11.70
CA VAL A 331 -21.78 2.76 -11.83
C VAL A 331 -21.48 2.17 -13.19
N GLU A 332 -20.60 2.80 -13.93
CA GLU A 332 -20.14 2.37 -15.24
C GLU A 332 -18.75 1.72 -15.16
N PRO A 333 -18.43 0.78 -16.07
CA PRO A 333 -17.09 0.22 -16.15
C PRO A 333 -16.04 1.32 -16.38
N ALA A 334 -14.98 1.29 -15.60
CA ALA A 334 -13.84 2.17 -15.81
C ALA A 334 -12.99 1.68 -17.00
N ASP A 335 -12.42 2.62 -17.75
CA ASP A 335 -11.36 2.29 -18.71
C ASP A 335 -10.21 1.58 -17.96
N PRO A 336 -9.78 0.38 -18.38
CA PRO A 336 -8.67 -0.33 -17.75
C PRO A 336 -7.39 0.50 -17.63
N LEU A 337 -7.19 1.46 -18.53
CA LEU A 337 -6.04 2.37 -18.48
C LEU A 337 -6.13 3.40 -17.36
N LEU A 338 -7.29 3.58 -16.73
CA LEU A 338 -7.40 4.35 -15.49
C LEU A 338 -6.82 3.60 -14.29
N ALA A 339 -6.77 2.28 -14.34
CA ALA A 339 -6.17 1.42 -13.31
C ALA A 339 -4.72 1.02 -13.62
N ALA A 340 -4.28 1.19 -14.86
CA ALA A 340 -2.91 0.88 -15.25
C ALA A 340 -1.89 1.88 -14.66
N ALA A 341 -0.65 1.44 -14.53
CA ALA A 341 0.48 2.33 -14.27
C ALA A 341 0.66 3.26 -15.47
N GLY A 342 0.55 4.58 -15.23
CA GLY A 342 0.71 5.62 -16.24
C GLY A 342 1.16 6.92 -15.60
N SER A 343 1.54 7.93 -16.41
CA SER A 343 1.83 9.22 -15.83
C SER A 343 0.56 9.87 -15.27
N ALA A 344 0.72 10.68 -14.22
CA ALA A 344 -0.38 11.43 -13.61
C ALA A 344 -1.11 12.28 -14.66
N GLU A 345 -0.37 12.84 -15.62
CA GLU A 345 -0.91 13.66 -16.69
C GLU A 345 -1.77 12.84 -17.67
N GLU A 346 -1.33 11.62 -18.01
CA GLU A 346 -2.11 10.73 -18.87
C GLU A 346 -3.39 10.27 -18.20
N VAL A 347 -3.29 9.87 -16.93
CA VAL A 347 -4.45 9.47 -16.11
C VAL A 347 -5.43 10.65 -15.98
N GLY A 348 -4.93 11.86 -15.72
CA GLY A 348 -5.76 13.08 -15.63
C GLY A 348 -6.51 13.37 -16.91
N ARG A 349 -5.85 13.27 -18.06
CA ARG A 349 -6.52 13.44 -19.37
C ARG A 349 -7.66 12.44 -19.57
N ARG A 350 -7.44 11.17 -19.20
CA ARG A 350 -8.46 10.11 -19.29
C ARG A 350 -9.63 10.33 -18.34
N LEU A 351 -9.35 10.85 -17.13
CA LEU A 351 -10.41 11.22 -16.19
C LEU A 351 -11.27 12.37 -16.73
N ALA A 352 -10.67 13.37 -17.40
CA ALA A 352 -11.41 14.45 -18.07
C ALA A 352 -12.27 13.90 -19.22
N ASP A 353 -11.76 12.96 -20.02
CA ASP A 353 -12.54 12.31 -21.08
C ASP A 353 -13.71 11.52 -20.52
N ALA A 354 -13.49 10.77 -19.43
CA ALA A 354 -14.51 10.01 -18.73
C ALA A 354 -15.59 10.93 -18.15
N ALA A 355 -15.20 12.07 -17.53
CA ALA A 355 -16.13 13.06 -16.99
C ALA A 355 -17.01 13.66 -18.08
N ALA A 356 -16.43 14.11 -19.22
CA ALA A 356 -17.17 14.65 -20.33
C ALA A 356 -18.13 13.62 -20.95
N ALA A 357 -17.73 12.35 -21.05
CA ALA A 357 -18.58 11.29 -21.55
C ALA A 357 -19.72 10.94 -20.58
N ALA A 358 -19.44 10.89 -19.28
CA ALA A 358 -20.43 10.63 -18.24
C ALA A 358 -21.46 11.77 -18.16
N SER A 359 -21.04 13.04 -18.22
CA SER A 359 -21.92 14.21 -18.26
C SER A 359 -22.90 14.16 -19.44
N ARG A 360 -22.41 13.89 -20.66
CA ARG A 360 -23.28 13.77 -21.83
C ARG A 360 -24.32 12.64 -21.69
N ARG A 361 -23.94 11.52 -21.10
CA ARG A 361 -24.88 10.39 -20.88
C ARG A 361 -25.89 10.73 -19.78
N ALA A 362 -25.44 11.37 -18.69
CA ALA A 362 -26.35 11.78 -17.63
C ALA A 362 -27.38 12.79 -18.13
N ALA A 363 -26.97 13.79 -18.90
CA ALA A 363 -27.89 14.76 -19.51
C ALA A 363 -28.85 14.11 -20.53
N ALA A 364 -28.45 13.06 -21.25
CA ALA A 364 -29.27 12.42 -22.27
C ALA A 364 -30.40 11.59 -21.70
N ASP A 365 -30.21 10.88 -20.58
CA ASP A 365 -31.20 9.96 -20.01
C ASP A 365 -31.66 10.30 -18.59
N GLY A 366 -31.16 11.41 -18.02
CA GLY A 366 -31.57 11.86 -16.67
C GLY A 366 -31.03 10.97 -15.53
N VAL A 367 -30.02 10.11 -15.79
CA VAL A 367 -29.52 9.16 -14.80
C VAL A 367 -28.11 9.58 -14.35
N PRO A 368 -27.86 9.81 -13.06
CA PRO A 368 -26.53 10.16 -12.58
C PRO A 368 -25.53 8.99 -12.76
N ARG A 369 -24.28 9.32 -13.09
CA ARG A 369 -23.21 8.36 -13.45
C ARG A 369 -22.07 8.43 -12.47
N ALA A 370 -21.50 7.26 -12.17
CA ALA A 370 -20.25 7.13 -11.44
C ALA A 370 -19.28 6.23 -12.18
N ILE A 371 -18.01 6.62 -12.24
CA ILE A 371 -16.89 5.78 -12.66
C ILE A 371 -15.92 5.73 -11.52
N VAL A 372 -15.57 4.53 -11.07
CA VAL A 372 -14.61 4.33 -9.98
C VAL A 372 -13.48 3.45 -10.48
N ALA A 373 -12.26 3.90 -10.30
CA ALA A 373 -11.05 3.16 -10.65
C ALA A 373 -10.04 3.21 -9.52
N GLY A 374 -9.18 2.22 -9.48
CA GLY A 374 -7.99 2.23 -8.63
C GLY A 374 -6.73 2.59 -9.43
N GLY A 375 -5.58 2.28 -8.88
CA GLY A 375 -4.29 2.37 -9.56
C GLY A 375 -3.24 3.15 -8.79
N GLU A 376 -2.08 3.31 -9.40
CA GLU A 376 -0.98 4.08 -8.86
C GLU A 376 -0.30 4.86 -10.00
N ALA A 377 -0.59 6.15 -10.09
CA ALA A 377 0.03 7.01 -11.09
C ALA A 377 1.49 7.30 -10.75
N THR A 378 2.30 7.55 -11.77
CA THR A 378 3.69 7.96 -11.61
C THR A 378 3.84 9.43 -11.95
N VAL A 379 4.82 10.09 -11.32
CA VAL A 379 5.20 11.48 -11.60
C VAL A 379 6.69 11.53 -11.85
N ARG A 380 7.08 12.15 -12.95
CA ARG A 380 8.49 12.46 -13.21
C ARG A 380 8.82 13.82 -12.58
N VAL A 381 9.46 13.78 -11.43
CA VAL A 381 9.78 14.99 -10.66
C VAL A 381 11.02 15.67 -11.26
N PRO A 382 10.92 16.93 -11.74
CA PRO A 382 12.08 17.69 -12.23
C PRO A 382 12.97 18.16 -11.08
N ALA A 383 14.20 18.57 -11.38
CA ALA A 383 15.16 19.02 -10.35
C ALA A 383 14.69 20.28 -9.61
N ASP A 384 13.98 21.18 -10.29
CA ASP A 384 13.42 22.44 -9.77
C ASP A 384 11.93 22.33 -9.43
N HIS A 385 11.50 21.14 -8.95
CA HIS A 385 10.08 20.89 -8.67
C HIS A 385 9.52 21.78 -7.55
N GLY A 386 8.20 21.97 -7.61
CA GLY A 386 7.43 22.59 -6.56
C GLY A 386 6.89 21.59 -5.54
N ARG A 387 5.73 21.89 -4.96
CA ARG A 387 5.05 21.10 -3.95
C ARG A 387 3.80 20.43 -4.53
N GLY A 388 3.69 19.11 -4.40
CA GLY A 388 2.55 18.34 -4.90
C GLY A 388 2.74 16.86 -4.69
N GLY A 389 1.75 16.10 -5.15
CA GLY A 389 1.75 14.65 -5.18
C GLY A 389 1.10 14.12 -6.44
N ARG A 390 1.16 12.80 -6.67
CA ARG A 390 0.65 12.16 -7.91
C ARG A 390 -0.86 12.34 -8.09
N ASN A 391 -1.63 12.31 -7.03
CA ASN A 391 -3.07 12.47 -7.08
C ASN A 391 -3.48 13.92 -7.35
N GLN A 392 -2.80 14.87 -6.72
CA GLN A 392 -2.95 16.31 -6.99
C GLN A 392 -2.58 16.64 -8.45
N GLN A 393 -1.45 16.09 -8.93
CA GLN A 393 -1.00 16.24 -10.32
C GLN A 393 -2.02 15.66 -11.31
N THR A 394 -2.60 14.50 -10.99
CA THR A 394 -3.65 13.83 -11.80
C THR A 394 -4.88 14.74 -11.93
N VAL A 395 -5.37 15.30 -10.83
CA VAL A 395 -6.54 16.18 -10.86
C VAL A 395 -6.25 17.51 -11.59
N LEU A 396 -5.07 18.08 -11.35
CA LEU A 396 -4.66 19.31 -12.06
C LEU A 396 -4.55 19.07 -13.58
N ALA A 397 -4.03 17.90 -13.98
CA ALA A 397 -3.97 17.50 -15.38
C ALA A 397 -5.36 17.26 -16.00
N ALA A 398 -6.32 16.77 -15.21
CA ALA A 398 -7.71 16.64 -15.65
C ALA A 398 -8.33 18.02 -15.93
N VAL A 399 -8.11 19.00 -15.04
CA VAL A 399 -8.55 20.38 -15.26
C VAL A 399 -7.92 20.96 -16.53
N ALA A 400 -6.60 20.83 -16.69
CA ALA A 400 -5.90 21.34 -17.89
C ALA A 400 -6.44 20.73 -19.19
N ALA A 401 -6.73 19.42 -19.18
CA ALA A 401 -7.29 18.73 -20.32
C ALA A 401 -8.73 19.19 -20.65
N ALA A 402 -9.56 19.41 -19.64
CA ALA A 402 -10.91 19.92 -19.84
C ALA A 402 -10.90 21.38 -20.38
N VAL A 403 -10.06 22.23 -19.82
CA VAL A 403 -9.88 23.64 -20.30
C VAL A 403 -9.44 23.67 -21.79
N ALA A 404 -8.52 22.79 -22.17
CA ALA A 404 -8.06 22.69 -23.56
C ALA A 404 -9.17 22.24 -24.54
N ARG A 405 -10.26 21.61 -24.04
CA ARG A 405 -11.43 21.15 -24.81
C ARG A 405 -12.64 22.09 -24.74
N GLY A 406 -12.48 23.27 -24.13
CA GLY A 406 -13.54 24.29 -24.08
C GLY A 406 -14.21 24.48 -22.71
N GLY A 407 -13.74 23.79 -21.66
CA GLY A 407 -14.20 23.99 -20.29
C GLY A 407 -14.46 22.70 -19.53
N TRP A 408 -14.78 22.85 -18.24
CA TRP A 408 -15.15 21.73 -17.37
C TRP A 408 -16.60 21.30 -17.64
N PRO A 409 -16.90 19.98 -17.68
CA PRO A 409 -18.28 19.53 -17.89
C PRO A 409 -19.16 19.94 -16.70
N GLU A 410 -20.35 20.45 -16.98
CA GLU A 410 -21.32 20.83 -15.96
C GLU A 410 -21.71 19.62 -15.09
N HIS A 411 -22.06 19.87 -13.84
CA HIS A 411 -22.51 18.88 -12.87
C HIS A 411 -21.58 17.65 -12.75
N THR A 412 -20.27 17.86 -12.87
CA THR A 412 -19.29 16.78 -12.73
C THR A 412 -18.27 17.04 -11.62
N VAL A 413 -17.80 15.93 -11.02
CA VAL A 413 -16.69 15.92 -10.06
C VAL A 413 -15.69 14.86 -10.49
N VAL A 414 -14.41 15.21 -10.43
CA VAL A 414 -13.29 14.28 -10.57
C VAL A 414 -12.45 14.34 -9.31
N ALA A 415 -12.16 13.19 -8.71
CA ALA A 415 -11.27 13.09 -7.56
C ALA A 415 -10.21 12.00 -7.79
N SER A 416 -9.00 12.20 -7.24
CA SER A 416 -7.94 11.20 -7.14
C SER A 416 -7.28 11.31 -5.77
N ILE A 417 -7.23 10.20 -5.02
CA ILE A 417 -6.93 10.21 -3.59
C ILE A 417 -6.11 8.99 -3.22
N GLY A 418 -5.02 9.19 -2.48
CA GLY A 418 -4.27 8.12 -1.83
C GLY A 418 -5.04 7.59 -0.61
N THR A 419 -5.25 6.29 -0.54
CA THR A 419 -5.99 5.66 0.56
C THR A 419 -5.28 5.79 1.92
N ASP A 420 -3.97 6.04 1.93
CA ASP A 420 -3.17 6.26 3.14
C ASP A 420 -3.29 7.68 3.72
N GLY A 421 -3.93 8.59 3.00
CA GLY A 421 -4.09 9.98 3.40
C GLY A 421 -2.89 10.86 3.10
N GLU A 422 -1.91 10.36 2.34
CA GLU A 422 -0.70 11.06 1.97
C GLU A 422 -0.57 11.15 0.45
N ASP A 423 -0.21 12.33 -0.08
CA ASP A 423 0.06 12.51 -1.50
C ASP A 423 1.29 13.40 -1.69
N GLY A 424 2.45 12.76 -1.92
CA GLY A 424 3.75 13.41 -1.95
C GLY A 424 4.14 14.02 -0.60
N PRO A 425 5.04 15.00 -0.55
CA PRO A 425 5.46 15.66 0.68
C PRO A 425 4.48 16.80 1.06
N THR A 426 3.18 16.49 1.09
CA THR A 426 2.09 17.46 1.38
C THR A 426 1.21 16.99 2.53
N ASP A 427 0.32 17.85 2.98
CA ASP A 427 -0.70 17.58 4.00
C ASP A 427 -2.04 17.09 3.41
N ALA A 428 -2.05 16.83 2.10
CA ALA A 428 -3.22 16.37 1.36
C ALA A 428 -3.14 14.88 1.03
N ALA A 429 -4.28 14.22 0.97
CA ALA A 429 -4.44 12.86 0.46
C ALA A 429 -4.56 12.84 -1.07
N GLY A 430 -4.85 13.99 -1.70
CA GLY A 430 -5.03 14.10 -3.13
C GLY A 430 -5.78 15.36 -3.52
N GLY A 431 -6.46 15.30 -4.66
CA GLY A 431 -7.23 16.41 -5.20
C GLY A 431 -8.66 16.05 -5.60
N VAL A 432 -9.49 17.09 -5.69
CA VAL A 432 -10.84 17.03 -6.23
C VAL A 432 -11.08 18.28 -7.08
N ALA A 433 -11.71 18.12 -8.23
CA ALA A 433 -12.14 19.21 -9.08
C ALA A 433 -13.63 19.09 -9.42
N ASP A 434 -14.33 20.19 -9.32
CA ASP A 434 -15.64 20.51 -9.85
C ASP A 434 -15.54 21.76 -10.73
N ALA A 435 -16.65 22.28 -11.21
CA ALA A 435 -16.67 23.49 -12.04
C ALA A 435 -16.00 24.67 -11.34
N ALA A 436 -16.26 24.87 -10.04
CA ALA A 436 -15.71 26.01 -9.29
C ALA A 436 -14.18 25.93 -9.16
N VAL A 437 -13.64 24.74 -8.85
CA VAL A 437 -12.19 24.49 -8.80
C VAL A 437 -11.57 24.66 -10.18
N ALA A 438 -12.20 24.09 -11.21
CA ALA A 438 -11.71 24.16 -12.57
C ALA A 438 -11.65 25.61 -13.07
N ASP A 439 -12.69 26.41 -12.84
CA ASP A 439 -12.75 27.81 -13.20
C ASP A 439 -11.68 28.64 -12.45
N ALA A 440 -11.52 28.39 -11.15
CA ALA A 440 -10.50 29.06 -10.35
C ALA A 440 -9.07 28.79 -10.85
N VAL A 441 -8.78 27.54 -11.21
CA VAL A 441 -7.50 27.12 -11.75
C VAL A 441 -7.29 27.65 -13.17
N ALA A 442 -8.33 27.68 -13.99
CA ALA A 442 -8.29 28.09 -15.40
C ALA A 442 -8.09 29.61 -15.59
N ARG A 443 -8.27 30.43 -14.56
CA ARG A 443 -8.10 31.90 -14.64
C ARG A 443 -6.71 32.34 -15.10
N ASP A 444 -5.69 31.49 -14.83
CA ASP A 444 -4.31 31.74 -15.26
C ASP A 444 -3.75 30.46 -15.95
N PRO A 445 -3.96 30.31 -17.25
CA PRO A 445 -3.47 29.14 -18.00
C PRO A 445 -1.95 29.00 -18.01
N ALA A 446 -1.20 30.10 -17.87
CA ALA A 446 0.26 30.06 -17.82
C ALA A 446 0.72 29.45 -16.47
N ARG A 447 0.12 29.88 -15.38
CA ARG A 447 0.36 29.32 -14.05
C ARG A 447 -0.04 27.84 -13.94
N LEU A 448 -1.18 27.46 -14.53
CA LEU A 448 -1.62 26.06 -14.62
C LEU A 448 -0.58 25.19 -15.32
N ARG A 449 -0.08 25.63 -16.46
CA ARG A 449 0.97 24.90 -17.20
C ARG A 449 2.26 24.80 -16.40
N ALA A 450 2.73 25.91 -15.85
CA ALA A 450 3.94 25.94 -15.03
C ALA A 450 3.82 25.02 -13.78
N ALA A 451 2.64 24.97 -13.16
CA ALA A 451 2.40 24.07 -12.02
C ALA A 451 2.48 22.59 -12.43
N LEU A 452 1.94 22.21 -13.60
CA LEU A 452 2.07 20.85 -14.12
C LEU A 452 3.53 20.50 -14.46
N ASP A 453 4.23 21.41 -15.16
CA ASP A 453 5.62 21.18 -15.58
C ASP A 453 6.57 21.02 -14.41
N ARG A 454 6.29 21.68 -13.26
CA ARG A 454 7.12 21.66 -12.06
C ARG A 454 6.59 20.76 -10.94
N CYS A 455 5.55 19.99 -11.18
CA CYS A 455 4.88 19.18 -10.14
C CYS A 455 4.48 20.01 -8.92
N ASP A 456 3.95 21.23 -9.14
CA ASP A 456 3.58 22.23 -8.13
C ASP A 456 2.06 22.36 -7.99
N ALA A 457 1.37 21.23 -7.99
CA ALA A 457 -0.10 21.19 -7.97
C ALA A 457 -0.70 21.67 -6.66
N HIS A 458 -0.01 21.47 -5.52
CA HIS A 458 -0.54 21.75 -4.19
C HIS A 458 -0.97 23.21 -4.00
N PRO A 459 -0.13 24.23 -4.23
CA PRO A 459 -0.52 25.63 -3.97
C PRO A 459 -1.68 26.10 -4.86
N LEU A 460 -1.77 25.54 -6.08
CA LEU A 460 -2.81 25.93 -7.02
C LEU A 460 -4.16 25.31 -6.65
N LEU A 461 -4.18 24.03 -6.29
CA LEU A 461 -5.38 23.35 -5.82
C LEU A 461 -5.83 23.87 -4.45
N ASP A 462 -4.89 24.21 -3.55
CA ASP A 462 -5.21 24.78 -2.25
C ASP A 462 -5.96 26.12 -2.40
N ALA A 463 -5.42 27.02 -3.22
CA ALA A 463 -6.04 28.31 -3.49
C ALA A 463 -7.43 28.19 -4.15
N ALA A 464 -7.67 27.11 -4.91
CA ALA A 464 -8.95 26.83 -5.56
C ALA A 464 -9.92 26.00 -4.68
N GLY A 465 -9.52 25.58 -3.49
CA GLY A 465 -10.32 24.68 -2.64
C GLY A 465 -10.43 23.26 -3.18
N GLY A 466 -9.44 22.82 -3.99
CA GLY A 466 -9.41 21.52 -4.65
C GLY A 466 -8.56 20.44 -3.94
N LEU A 467 -8.05 20.70 -2.73
CA LEU A 467 -7.32 19.68 -1.96
C LEU A 467 -8.27 18.81 -1.13
N VAL A 468 -7.95 17.53 -1.07
CA VAL A 468 -8.58 16.59 -0.15
C VAL A 468 -7.61 16.32 1.00
N ARG A 469 -8.05 16.60 2.23
CA ARG A 469 -7.30 16.40 3.46
C ARG A 469 -8.04 15.42 4.35
N THR A 470 -7.48 14.22 4.54
CA THR A 470 -8.04 13.19 5.43
C THR A 470 -7.21 13.03 6.70
N GLY A 471 -5.97 13.51 6.69
CA GLY A 471 -4.94 13.07 7.62
C GLY A 471 -4.54 11.61 7.37
N PRO A 472 -3.57 11.07 8.13
CA PRO A 472 -3.17 9.68 8.05
C PRO A 472 -4.34 8.74 8.34
N THR A 473 -4.68 7.85 7.42
CA THR A 473 -5.82 6.93 7.55
C THR A 473 -5.49 5.63 8.27
N GLY A 474 -4.20 5.32 8.41
CA GLY A 474 -3.73 4.07 9.01
C GLY A 474 -3.89 2.85 8.10
N THR A 475 -4.28 3.03 6.84
CA THR A 475 -4.32 2.00 5.80
C THR A 475 -3.44 2.39 4.61
N ASN A 476 -3.24 1.51 3.63
CA ASN A 476 -2.66 1.84 2.33
C ASN A 476 -2.94 0.71 1.34
N VAL A 477 -3.74 1.00 0.33
CA VAL A 477 -4.02 0.12 -0.82
C VAL A 477 -3.93 0.89 -2.15
N ALA A 478 -2.97 1.81 -2.27
CA ALA A 478 -2.79 2.73 -3.41
C ALA A 478 -3.95 3.74 -3.56
N ASP A 479 -4.23 4.19 -4.79
CA ASP A 479 -5.12 5.32 -5.04
C ASP A 479 -6.53 4.88 -5.44
N VAL A 480 -7.52 5.74 -5.15
CA VAL A 480 -8.90 5.64 -5.64
C VAL A 480 -9.21 6.88 -6.46
N ARG A 481 -9.77 6.66 -7.66
CA ARG A 481 -10.16 7.68 -8.61
C ARG A 481 -11.66 7.62 -8.82
N ILE A 482 -12.32 8.78 -8.79
CA ILE A 482 -13.77 8.88 -8.84
C ILE A 482 -14.13 9.94 -9.88
N VAL A 483 -15.07 9.59 -10.76
CA VAL A 483 -15.76 10.54 -11.63
C VAL A 483 -17.24 10.43 -11.31
N LEU A 484 -17.88 11.54 -11.00
CA LEU A 484 -19.34 11.65 -10.85
C LEU A 484 -19.87 12.64 -11.86
N ALA A 485 -21.05 12.34 -12.40
CA ALA A 485 -21.81 13.24 -13.25
C ALA A 485 -23.30 13.14 -12.92
N ALA A 486 -23.93 14.29 -12.66
CA ALA A 486 -25.38 14.42 -12.55
C ALA A 486 -25.97 14.95 -13.85
N PRO A 487 -27.30 14.76 -14.08
CA PRO A 487 -28.04 15.30 -15.21
C PRO A 487 -28.00 16.82 -15.31
#